data_dcd8f05b9f4ad86a1ce0e3014200959f
#
_entry.id   dcd8f05b9f4ad86a1ce0e3014200959f
#
_cell.length_a   1.000
_cell.length_b   1.000
_cell.length_c   1.000
_cell.angle_alpha   90.00
_cell.angle_beta   90.00
_cell.angle_gamma   90.00
#
_symmetry.space_group_name_H-M   'P 1'
#
loop_
_entity.id
_entity.type
_entity.pdbx_description
1 polymer ?
#
loop_
_entity_poly.entity_id
_entity_poly.type
_entity_poly.pdbx_seq_one_letter_code
_entity_poly.pdbx_strand_id
1 'polypeptide(L)'
;MMMKPLQIGNLCIDRPVILAPMAGVTDLPFRVLCREQGCGMVCTEMVSAKAITYKNKNTFLLMETVPQERPVSLQLFGSDSDIMAEAARMIADRDFDVLDVNMGCPVPKVVNNGEGSALMKQPELAGRIVRSLVEAIEKPVTVKIRKGFDDDHINAVEMAKIAEANGAAAVAVHGRTREQYYSGKADWEIIRRVKEAVKIPVIGN
;
A
#
# COMPACT_ATOMS: atom_id res chain seq x y z
N MET A 1 26.50 -0.59 9.42
CA MET A 1 26.14 -1.57 8.36
C MET A 1 25.29 -0.84 7.33
N MET A 2 25.74 -0.70 6.08
CA MET A 2 24.92 -0.09 5.04
C MET A 2 23.78 -1.07 4.67
N MET A 3 22.54 -0.60 4.70
CA MET A 3 21.39 -1.38 4.24
C MET A 3 21.52 -1.62 2.73
N LYS A 4 21.11 -2.80 2.26
CA LYS A 4 21.08 -3.07 0.82
C LYS A 4 19.97 -2.26 0.16
N PRO A 5 20.16 -1.72 -1.05
CA PRO A 5 19.09 -1.08 -1.81
C PRO A 5 17.87 -2.01 -1.97
N LEU A 6 16.70 -1.41 -2.01
CA LEU A 6 15.43 -2.12 -2.23
C LEU A 6 14.97 -1.89 -3.66
N GLN A 7 14.71 -2.98 -4.39
CA GLN A 7 14.18 -2.92 -5.75
C GLN A 7 12.67 -3.16 -5.74
N ILE A 8 11.87 -2.21 -6.25
CA ILE A 8 10.41 -2.34 -6.43
C ILE A 8 10.11 -2.16 -7.92
N GLY A 9 9.86 -3.26 -8.64
CA GLY A 9 9.77 -3.20 -10.09
C GLY A 9 11.04 -2.63 -10.71
N ASN A 10 10.91 -1.54 -11.47
CA ASN A 10 12.03 -0.80 -12.07
C ASN A 10 12.62 0.30 -11.17
N LEU A 11 12.06 0.54 -9.99
CA LEU A 11 12.50 1.57 -9.05
C LEU A 11 13.53 1.00 -8.06
N CYS A 12 14.70 1.65 -7.97
CA CYS A 12 15.72 1.35 -6.97
C CYS A 12 15.68 2.38 -5.83
N ILE A 13 15.57 1.92 -4.59
CA ILE A 13 15.55 2.74 -3.38
C ILE A 13 16.82 2.46 -2.59
N ASP A 14 17.80 3.38 -2.67
CA ASP A 14 19.12 3.22 -2.06
C ASP A 14 19.05 3.13 -0.52
N ARG A 15 18.14 3.89 0.08
CA ARG A 15 17.87 3.87 1.52
C ARG A 15 16.49 3.23 1.77
N PRO A 16 16.40 1.94 2.13
CA PRO A 16 15.13 1.22 2.24
C PRO A 16 14.38 1.54 3.56
N VAL A 17 14.30 2.83 3.87
CA VAL A 17 13.43 3.37 4.93
C VAL A 17 12.29 4.11 4.25
N ILE A 18 11.07 3.65 4.49
CA ILE A 18 9.88 4.11 3.78
C ILE A 18 8.88 4.69 4.77
N LEU A 19 8.41 5.92 4.50
CA LEU A 19 7.33 6.52 5.26
C LEU A 19 6.01 5.79 4.96
N ALA A 20 5.41 5.18 5.97
CA ALA A 20 4.12 4.51 5.83
C ALA A 20 2.98 5.52 5.66
N PRO A 21 1.92 5.19 4.89
CA PRO A 21 0.75 6.05 4.72
C PRO A 21 -0.02 6.20 6.04
N MET A 22 -0.35 7.44 6.40
CA MET A 22 -1.14 7.77 7.60
C MET A 22 -2.09 8.91 7.29
N ALA A 23 -3.41 8.62 7.23
CA ALA A 23 -4.43 9.62 6.98
C ALA A 23 -4.38 10.76 8.03
N GLY A 24 -4.40 12.01 7.58
CA GLY A 24 -4.26 13.19 8.40
C GLY A 24 -2.85 13.50 8.92
N VAL A 25 -1.83 12.75 8.45
CA VAL A 25 -0.43 12.92 8.87
C VAL A 25 0.52 13.03 7.69
N THR A 26 0.43 12.12 6.72
CA THR A 26 1.36 12.09 5.59
C THR A 26 0.94 13.01 4.46
N ASP A 27 0.64 14.27 4.82
CA ASP A 27 0.42 15.37 3.88
C ASP A 27 1.73 15.75 3.16
N LEU A 28 1.61 16.58 2.12
CA LEU A 28 2.75 16.95 1.29
C LEU A 28 3.90 17.59 2.10
N PRO A 29 3.69 18.57 2.99
CA PRO A 29 4.77 19.14 3.81
C PRO A 29 5.49 18.11 4.67
N PHE A 30 4.76 17.20 5.31
CA PHE A 30 5.35 16.17 6.14
C PHE A 30 6.17 15.15 5.32
N ARG A 31 5.71 14.77 4.13
CA ARG A 31 6.45 13.90 3.22
C ARG A 31 7.76 14.52 2.77
N VAL A 32 7.77 15.81 2.42
CA VAL A 32 8.99 16.56 2.06
C VAL A 32 9.98 16.56 3.23
N LEU A 33 9.54 16.90 4.45
CA LEU A 33 10.39 16.84 5.64
C LEU A 33 11.00 15.45 5.86
N CYS A 34 10.23 14.38 5.68
CA CYS A 34 10.75 13.01 5.79
C CYS A 34 11.83 12.72 4.75
N ARG A 35 11.67 13.21 3.53
CA ARG A 35 12.70 13.07 2.47
C ARG A 35 13.97 13.83 2.84
N GLU A 36 13.87 15.03 3.34
CA GLU A 36 15.00 15.82 3.81
C GLU A 36 15.76 15.12 4.94
N GLN A 37 15.06 14.37 5.80
CA GLN A 37 15.66 13.55 6.85
C GLN A 37 16.22 12.19 6.34
N GLY A 38 16.18 11.95 5.03
CA GLY A 38 16.80 10.78 4.40
C GLY A 38 15.89 9.56 4.26
N CYS A 39 14.56 9.72 4.38
CA CYS A 39 13.61 8.68 4.01
C CYS A 39 13.80 8.31 2.52
N GLY A 40 13.88 7.03 2.19
CA GLY A 40 14.17 6.55 0.84
C GLY A 40 12.98 6.64 -0.11
N MET A 41 11.76 6.48 0.40
CA MET A 41 10.51 6.68 -0.32
C MET A 41 9.43 7.14 0.66
N VAL A 42 8.53 7.98 0.21
CA VAL A 42 7.36 8.41 1.00
C VAL A 42 6.07 7.89 0.38
N CYS A 43 5.01 7.82 1.19
CA CYS A 43 3.68 7.41 0.73
C CYS A 43 2.66 8.51 1.02
N THR A 44 1.75 8.78 0.07
CA THR A 44 0.65 9.72 0.28
C THR A 44 -0.32 9.19 1.34
N GLU A 45 -1.24 10.03 1.77
CA GLU A 45 -2.45 9.54 2.44
C GLU A 45 -3.23 8.61 1.50
N MET A 46 -4.05 7.73 2.06
CA MET A 46 -4.86 6.84 1.22
C MET A 46 -6.00 7.59 0.54
N VAL A 47 -6.19 7.32 -0.74
CA VAL A 47 -7.16 7.99 -1.61
C VAL A 47 -8.23 7.02 -2.08
N SER A 48 -9.50 7.43 -2.03
CA SER A 48 -10.61 6.60 -2.49
C SER A 48 -10.65 6.51 -4.03
N ALA A 49 -10.55 5.30 -4.57
CA ALA A 49 -10.70 5.05 -5.99
C ALA A 49 -12.06 5.56 -6.51
N LYS A 50 -13.13 5.28 -5.78
CA LYS A 50 -14.48 5.76 -6.10
C LYS A 50 -14.57 7.29 -6.14
N ALA A 51 -13.89 7.99 -5.23
CA ALA A 51 -13.88 9.46 -5.24
C ALA A 51 -13.10 10.03 -6.44
N ILE A 52 -12.09 9.32 -6.95
CA ILE A 52 -11.38 9.68 -8.18
C ILE A 52 -12.33 9.56 -9.37
N THR A 53 -13.06 8.45 -9.53
CA THR A 53 -13.98 8.27 -10.66
C THR A 53 -15.10 9.31 -10.67
N TYR A 54 -15.53 9.79 -9.48
CA TYR A 54 -16.44 10.93 -9.37
C TYR A 54 -15.79 12.31 -9.51
N LYS A 55 -14.50 12.38 -9.82
CA LYS A 55 -13.75 13.65 -10.01
C LYS A 55 -13.86 14.60 -8.81
N ASN A 56 -13.86 14.06 -7.59
CA ASN A 56 -13.93 14.84 -6.37
C ASN A 56 -12.68 15.73 -6.21
N LYS A 57 -12.86 17.06 -6.19
CA LYS A 57 -11.75 18.04 -6.16
C LYS A 57 -10.83 17.84 -4.96
N ASN A 58 -11.36 17.60 -3.76
CA ASN A 58 -10.56 17.42 -2.55
C ASN A 58 -9.69 16.15 -2.64
N THR A 59 -10.18 15.12 -3.32
CA THR A 59 -9.43 13.89 -3.57
C THR A 59 -8.20 14.15 -4.43
N PHE A 60 -8.30 15.03 -5.43
CA PHE A 60 -7.18 15.39 -6.29
C PHE A 60 -6.11 16.22 -5.56
N LEU A 61 -6.48 17.01 -4.56
CA LEU A 61 -5.54 17.73 -3.69
C LEU A 61 -4.69 16.76 -2.83
N LEU A 62 -5.29 15.67 -2.34
CA LEU A 62 -4.55 14.64 -1.58
C LEU A 62 -3.49 13.89 -2.42
N MET A 63 -3.60 13.95 -3.74
CA MET A 63 -2.67 13.32 -4.69
C MET A 63 -1.60 14.28 -5.23
N GLU A 64 -1.56 15.51 -4.72
CA GLU A 64 -0.52 16.46 -5.12
C GLU A 64 0.85 15.98 -4.63
N THR A 65 1.83 16.07 -5.54
CA THR A 65 3.22 15.69 -5.29
C THR A 65 4.15 16.78 -5.82
N VAL A 66 5.38 16.79 -5.31
CA VAL A 66 6.43 17.69 -5.78
C VAL A 66 7.73 16.90 -6.09
N PRO A 67 8.59 17.41 -6.99
CA PRO A 67 9.83 16.70 -7.33
C PRO A 67 10.73 16.39 -6.13
N GLN A 68 10.71 17.21 -5.09
CA GLN A 68 11.55 17.09 -3.90
C GLN A 68 11.23 15.86 -3.05
N GLU A 69 9.98 15.36 -3.10
CA GLU A 69 9.58 14.18 -2.32
C GLU A 69 9.80 12.84 -3.03
N ARG A 70 10.19 12.84 -4.30
CA ARG A 70 10.36 11.60 -5.08
C ARG A 70 11.55 10.76 -4.60
N PRO A 71 11.45 9.41 -4.62
CA PRO A 71 10.29 8.65 -5.11
C PRO A 71 9.12 8.67 -4.13
N VAL A 72 7.90 8.73 -4.69
CA VAL A 72 6.65 8.78 -3.93
C VAL A 72 5.69 7.67 -4.36
N SER A 73 5.10 7.00 -3.38
CA SER A 73 4.03 6.03 -3.57
C SER A 73 2.68 6.69 -3.35
N LEU A 74 1.75 6.53 -4.30
CA LEU A 74 0.37 6.98 -4.17
C LEU A 74 -0.48 5.79 -3.72
N GLN A 75 -1.17 5.93 -2.56
CA GLN A 75 -1.96 4.84 -2.02
C GLN A 75 -3.45 4.98 -2.34
N LEU A 76 -4.02 3.97 -3.00
CA LEU A 76 -5.47 3.84 -3.25
C LEU A 76 -6.13 2.91 -2.24
N PHE A 77 -7.43 3.12 -2.01
CA PHE A 77 -8.29 2.15 -1.37
C PHE A 77 -9.63 2.03 -2.09
N GLY A 78 -10.21 0.83 -2.05
CA GLY A 78 -11.47 0.46 -2.67
C GLY A 78 -11.68 -1.05 -2.55
N SER A 79 -12.88 -1.52 -2.88
CA SER A 79 -13.26 -2.94 -2.86
C SER A 79 -13.85 -3.46 -4.19
N ASP A 80 -13.86 -2.62 -5.22
CA ASP A 80 -14.33 -2.97 -6.55
C ASP A 80 -13.17 -2.92 -7.54
N SER A 81 -12.85 -4.05 -8.19
CA SER A 81 -11.71 -4.17 -9.10
C SER A 81 -11.81 -3.28 -10.33
N ASP A 82 -13.00 -3.07 -10.85
CA ASP A 82 -13.21 -2.28 -12.07
C ASP A 82 -13.09 -0.78 -11.77
N ILE A 83 -13.69 -0.32 -10.65
CA ILE A 83 -13.54 1.06 -10.17
C ILE A 83 -12.08 1.35 -9.82
N MET A 84 -11.37 0.40 -9.21
CA MET A 84 -9.95 0.55 -8.89
C MET A 84 -9.11 0.70 -10.17
N ALA A 85 -9.35 -0.13 -11.19
CA ALA A 85 -8.65 -0.05 -12.47
C ALA A 85 -8.98 1.25 -13.23
N GLU A 86 -10.24 1.69 -13.23
CA GLU A 86 -10.64 2.97 -13.83
C GLU A 86 -9.94 4.14 -13.14
N ALA A 87 -9.95 4.17 -11.81
CA ALA A 87 -9.27 5.20 -11.04
C ALA A 87 -7.75 5.23 -11.35
N ALA A 88 -7.11 4.05 -11.44
CA ALA A 88 -5.69 3.96 -11.77
C ALA A 88 -5.38 4.54 -13.17
N ARG A 89 -6.19 4.24 -14.18
CA ARG A 89 -6.04 4.82 -15.52
C ARG A 89 -6.21 6.35 -15.51
N MET A 90 -7.17 6.87 -14.73
CA MET A 90 -7.42 8.32 -14.62
C MET A 90 -6.26 9.09 -14.00
N ILE A 91 -5.42 8.43 -13.23
CA ILE A 91 -4.27 9.05 -12.55
C ILE A 91 -2.91 8.57 -13.09
N ALA A 92 -2.89 7.74 -14.13
CA ALA A 92 -1.66 7.13 -14.66
C ALA A 92 -0.59 8.16 -15.03
N ASP A 93 -0.98 9.31 -15.58
CA ASP A 93 -0.08 10.39 -16.03
C ASP A 93 0.37 11.32 -14.88
N ARG A 94 -0.06 11.08 -13.63
CA ARG A 94 0.37 11.91 -12.49
C ARG A 94 1.78 11.56 -12.03
N ASP A 95 2.41 12.52 -11.34
CA ASP A 95 3.80 12.42 -10.85
C ASP A 95 3.90 11.61 -9.56
N PHE A 96 3.81 10.27 -9.67
CA PHE A 96 4.15 9.32 -8.62
C PHE A 96 4.90 8.13 -9.22
N ASP A 97 5.62 7.38 -8.38
CA ASP A 97 6.54 6.32 -8.82
C ASP A 97 5.97 4.91 -8.61
N VAL A 98 5.12 4.74 -7.60
CA VAL A 98 4.53 3.45 -7.19
C VAL A 98 3.05 3.65 -6.91
N LEU A 99 2.20 2.74 -7.37
CA LEU A 99 0.80 2.66 -6.96
C LEU A 99 0.66 1.63 -5.83
N ASP A 100 0.27 2.07 -4.64
CA ASP A 100 0.08 1.18 -3.50
C ASP A 100 -1.41 0.93 -3.21
N VAL A 101 -1.74 -0.27 -2.77
CA VAL A 101 -3.11 -0.65 -2.42
C VAL A 101 -3.25 -0.81 -0.92
N ASN A 102 -4.16 -0.07 -0.31
CA ASN A 102 -4.49 -0.22 1.10
C ASN A 102 -5.37 -1.46 1.32
N MET A 103 -4.81 -2.46 1.97
CA MET A 103 -5.51 -3.65 2.47
C MET A 103 -5.33 -3.81 3.99
N GLY A 104 -5.06 -2.70 4.70
CA GLY A 104 -4.72 -2.75 6.13
C GLY A 104 -5.40 -1.69 7.01
N CYS A 105 -6.12 -0.72 6.45
CA CYS A 105 -6.80 0.33 7.22
C CYS A 105 -7.85 -0.30 8.17
N PRO A 106 -7.76 -0.05 9.50
CA PRO A 106 -8.66 -0.67 10.46
C PRO A 106 -9.92 0.16 10.76
N VAL A 107 -10.01 1.38 10.20
CA VAL A 107 -11.06 2.36 10.52
C VAL A 107 -12.44 1.82 10.15
N PRO A 108 -13.45 1.84 11.06
CA PRO A 108 -14.77 1.29 10.81
C PRO A 108 -15.44 1.79 9.54
N LYS A 109 -15.33 3.09 9.24
CA LYS A 109 -15.90 3.69 8.01
C LYS A 109 -15.35 3.04 6.73
N VAL A 110 -14.10 2.61 6.71
CA VAL A 110 -13.47 1.92 5.57
C VAL A 110 -13.86 0.44 5.58
N VAL A 111 -13.71 -0.22 6.73
CA VAL A 111 -13.96 -1.66 6.90
C VAL A 111 -15.42 -2.03 6.61
N ASN A 112 -16.38 -1.22 7.07
CA ASN A 112 -17.82 -1.47 6.85
C ASN A 112 -18.23 -1.39 5.37
N ASN A 113 -17.41 -0.75 4.53
CA ASN A 113 -17.59 -0.71 3.07
C ASN A 113 -16.89 -1.88 2.34
N GLY A 114 -16.33 -2.86 3.07
CA GLY A 114 -15.57 -3.96 2.49
C GLY A 114 -14.15 -3.58 2.04
N GLU A 115 -13.66 -2.39 2.41
CA GLU A 115 -12.39 -1.81 1.99
C GLU A 115 -11.31 -1.95 3.08
N GLY A 116 -10.07 -1.62 2.73
CA GLY A 116 -8.95 -1.65 3.67
C GLY A 116 -8.73 -3.06 4.24
N SER A 117 -8.69 -3.20 5.57
CA SER A 117 -8.44 -4.49 6.21
C SER A 117 -9.58 -5.52 6.03
N ALA A 118 -10.77 -5.11 5.58
CA ALA A 118 -11.84 -6.06 5.23
C ALA A 118 -11.42 -6.97 4.05
N LEU A 119 -10.55 -6.51 3.16
CA LEU A 119 -10.00 -7.31 2.07
C LEU A 119 -9.16 -8.49 2.55
N MET A 120 -8.61 -8.45 3.77
CA MET A 120 -7.93 -9.60 4.38
C MET A 120 -8.85 -10.82 4.53
N LYS A 121 -10.17 -10.61 4.61
CA LYS A 121 -11.18 -11.69 4.66
C LYS A 121 -11.64 -12.15 3.27
N GLN A 122 -11.13 -11.55 2.20
CA GLN A 122 -11.54 -11.80 0.82
C GLN A 122 -10.31 -11.94 -0.09
N PRO A 123 -9.46 -12.98 0.09
CA PRO A 123 -8.21 -13.13 -0.63
C PRO A 123 -8.36 -13.15 -2.16
N GLU A 124 -9.41 -13.78 -2.68
CA GLU A 124 -9.69 -13.82 -4.11
C GLU A 124 -10.01 -12.43 -4.68
N LEU A 125 -10.81 -11.62 -3.95
CA LEU A 125 -11.11 -10.25 -4.36
C LEU A 125 -9.84 -9.39 -4.31
N ALA A 126 -9.03 -9.54 -3.28
CA ALA A 126 -7.73 -8.86 -3.18
C ALA A 126 -6.83 -9.18 -4.39
N GLY A 127 -6.76 -10.45 -4.79
CA GLY A 127 -6.03 -10.87 -5.99
C GLY A 127 -6.57 -10.23 -7.27
N ARG A 128 -7.90 -10.20 -7.46
CA ARG A 128 -8.52 -9.53 -8.62
C ARG A 128 -8.20 -8.04 -8.65
N ILE A 129 -8.26 -7.35 -7.51
CA ILE A 129 -7.91 -5.92 -7.41
C ILE A 129 -6.45 -5.71 -7.82
N VAL A 130 -5.51 -6.50 -7.30
CA VAL A 130 -4.10 -6.37 -7.67
C VAL A 130 -3.90 -6.56 -9.17
N ARG A 131 -4.48 -7.63 -9.74
CA ARG A 131 -4.38 -7.92 -11.16
C ARG A 131 -4.93 -6.78 -12.02
N SER A 132 -6.13 -6.29 -11.70
CA SER A 132 -6.77 -5.23 -12.48
C SER A 132 -5.96 -3.92 -12.47
N LEU A 133 -5.27 -3.62 -11.36
CA LEU A 133 -4.38 -2.48 -11.26
C LEU A 133 -3.07 -2.67 -12.04
N VAL A 134 -2.46 -3.84 -11.97
CA VAL A 134 -1.25 -4.18 -12.74
C VAL A 134 -1.52 -4.10 -14.24
N GLU A 135 -2.70 -4.51 -14.69
CA GLU A 135 -3.11 -4.42 -16.11
C GLU A 135 -3.51 -2.99 -16.51
N ALA A 136 -3.87 -2.13 -15.57
CA ALA A 136 -4.36 -0.77 -15.83
C ALA A 136 -3.25 0.29 -15.92
N ILE A 137 -2.06 0.05 -15.34
CA ILE A 137 -1.00 1.05 -15.19
C ILE A 137 0.39 0.43 -15.36
N GLU A 138 1.31 1.16 -16.00
CA GLU A 138 2.69 0.68 -16.20
C GLU A 138 3.59 0.81 -14.95
N LYS A 139 3.19 1.66 -13.99
CA LYS A 139 3.95 1.86 -12.74
C LYS A 139 3.86 0.62 -11.85
N PRO A 140 4.91 0.32 -11.05
CA PRO A 140 4.87 -0.80 -10.11
C PRO A 140 3.68 -0.69 -9.16
N VAL A 141 2.94 -1.80 -8.98
CA VAL A 141 1.83 -1.91 -8.03
C VAL A 141 2.33 -2.64 -6.78
N THR A 142 2.09 -2.07 -5.60
CA THR A 142 2.39 -2.70 -4.31
C THR A 142 1.14 -2.84 -3.47
N VAL A 143 1.21 -3.65 -2.41
CA VAL A 143 0.11 -3.80 -1.46
C VAL A 143 0.57 -3.60 -0.04
N LYS A 144 -0.25 -2.95 0.79
CA LYS A 144 -0.01 -2.84 2.22
C LYS A 144 -1.08 -3.59 2.99
N ILE A 145 -0.67 -4.63 3.71
CA ILE A 145 -1.53 -5.55 4.47
C ILE A 145 -1.24 -5.51 5.97
N ARG A 146 -2.09 -6.14 6.76
CA ARG A 146 -1.84 -6.52 8.15
C ARG A 146 -1.51 -8.01 8.27
N LYS A 147 -1.16 -8.49 9.49
CA LYS A 147 -0.92 -9.93 9.71
C LYS A 147 -2.20 -10.76 9.54
N GLY A 148 -3.37 -10.13 9.72
CA GLY A 148 -4.69 -10.73 9.60
C GLY A 148 -5.78 -9.73 10.01
N PHE A 149 -7.04 -10.15 9.94
CA PHE A 149 -8.17 -9.35 10.39
C PHE A 149 -8.29 -9.38 11.93
N ASP A 150 -8.29 -10.56 12.52
CA ASP A 150 -8.32 -10.86 13.95
C ASP A 150 -7.37 -12.03 14.25
N ASP A 151 -7.33 -12.51 15.48
CA ASP A 151 -6.42 -13.60 15.87
C ASP A 151 -6.84 -14.98 15.31
N ASP A 152 -8.10 -15.17 14.95
CA ASP A 152 -8.60 -16.38 14.29
C ASP A 152 -8.37 -16.36 12.75
N HIS A 153 -8.11 -15.19 12.18
CA HIS A 153 -7.93 -14.98 10.75
C HIS A 153 -6.58 -14.32 10.44
N ILE A 154 -5.50 -15.02 10.80
CA ILE A 154 -4.11 -14.61 10.49
C ILE A 154 -3.70 -15.22 9.14
N ASN A 155 -3.65 -14.41 8.08
CA ASN A 155 -3.44 -14.89 6.72
C ASN A 155 -2.47 -14.05 5.87
N ALA A 156 -1.56 -13.28 6.50
CA ALA A 156 -0.61 -12.43 5.77
C ALA A 156 0.23 -13.20 4.72
N VAL A 157 0.62 -14.44 5.03
CA VAL A 157 1.40 -15.28 4.10
C VAL A 157 0.58 -15.63 2.84
N GLU A 158 -0.67 -16.01 3.01
CA GLU A 158 -1.60 -16.28 1.90
C GLU A 158 -1.82 -15.02 1.05
N MET A 159 -2.14 -13.89 1.69
CA MET A 159 -2.35 -12.60 1.03
C MET A 159 -1.13 -12.16 0.22
N ALA A 160 0.07 -12.33 0.76
CA ALA A 160 1.31 -11.98 0.07
C ALA A 160 1.55 -12.86 -1.17
N LYS A 161 1.30 -14.17 -1.08
CA LYS A 161 1.38 -15.10 -2.22
C LYS A 161 0.37 -14.74 -3.31
N ILE A 162 -0.85 -14.39 -2.92
CA ILE A 162 -1.89 -13.96 -3.86
C ILE A 162 -1.50 -12.64 -4.53
N ALA A 163 -0.98 -11.68 -3.78
CA ALA A 163 -0.49 -10.42 -4.34
C ALA A 163 0.64 -10.66 -5.36
N GLU A 164 1.64 -11.47 -5.01
CA GLU A 164 2.74 -11.84 -5.92
C GLU A 164 2.23 -12.54 -7.19
N ALA A 165 1.35 -13.54 -7.04
CA ALA A 165 0.78 -14.29 -8.16
C ALA A 165 -0.06 -13.41 -9.12
N ASN A 166 -0.56 -12.26 -8.64
CA ASN A 166 -1.31 -11.30 -9.43
C ASN A 166 -0.47 -10.07 -9.88
N GLY A 167 0.87 -10.13 -9.72
CA GLY A 167 1.80 -9.17 -10.30
C GLY A 167 2.20 -8.02 -9.39
N ALA A 168 1.92 -8.07 -8.09
CA ALA A 168 2.44 -7.06 -7.17
C ALA A 168 3.98 -7.04 -7.17
N ALA A 169 4.56 -5.84 -7.18
CA ALA A 169 6.00 -5.62 -7.19
C ALA A 169 6.64 -5.65 -5.79
N ALA A 170 5.85 -5.45 -4.73
CA ALA A 170 6.28 -5.60 -3.33
C ALA A 170 5.05 -5.71 -2.40
N VAL A 171 5.28 -6.16 -1.17
CA VAL A 171 4.27 -6.19 -0.12
C VAL A 171 4.80 -5.55 1.18
N ALA A 172 4.04 -4.62 1.76
CA ALA A 172 4.31 -4.07 3.08
C ALA A 172 3.40 -4.74 4.12
N VAL A 173 4.00 -5.26 5.19
CA VAL A 173 3.29 -6.06 6.19
C VAL A 173 3.34 -5.38 7.55
N HIS A 174 2.20 -4.94 8.06
CA HIS A 174 2.06 -4.52 9.45
C HIS A 174 1.83 -5.76 10.32
N GLY A 175 2.75 -6.02 11.24
CA GLY A 175 2.74 -7.20 12.11
C GLY A 175 1.66 -7.19 13.21
N ARG A 176 0.55 -6.51 13.02
CA ARG A 176 -0.63 -6.50 13.91
C ARG A 176 -1.89 -6.86 13.14
N THR A 177 -2.89 -7.44 13.82
CA THR A 177 -4.23 -7.63 13.23
C THR A 177 -4.99 -6.30 13.14
N ARG A 178 -6.10 -6.31 12.39
CA ARG A 178 -7.03 -5.16 12.36
C ARG A 178 -7.57 -4.85 13.75
N GLU A 179 -7.90 -5.86 14.54
CA GLU A 179 -8.47 -5.66 15.88
C GLU A 179 -7.46 -5.12 16.88
N GLN A 180 -6.19 -5.47 16.75
CA GLN A 180 -5.14 -4.90 17.59
C GLN A 180 -4.94 -3.39 17.35
N TYR A 181 -5.34 -2.84 16.22
CA TYR A 181 -5.07 -1.45 15.86
C TYR A 181 -3.58 -1.09 16.00
N TYR A 182 -3.19 -0.52 17.14
CA TYR A 182 -1.83 -0.16 17.52
C TYR A 182 -1.42 -0.74 18.89
N SER A 183 -2.29 -1.53 19.54
CA SER A 183 -2.00 -2.14 20.83
C SER A 183 -1.01 -3.30 20.72
N GLY A 184 -0.32 -3.60 21.82
CA GLY A 184 0.66 -4.66 21.88
C GLY A 184 1.89 -4.42 21.00
N LYS A 185 2.61 -5.49 20.68
CA LYS A 185 3.82 -5.46 19.82
C LYS A 185 3.49 -5.97 18.41
N ALA A 186 4.18 -5.42 17.41
CA ALA A 186 4.14 -5.98 16.07
C ALA A 186 4.81 -7.36 16.04
N ASP A 187 4.20 -8.30 15.36
CA ASP A 187 4.68 -9.66 15.17
C ASP A 187 5.70 -9.70 14.02
N TRP A 188 6.99 -9.69 14.36
CA TRP A 188 8.07 -9.77 13.39
C TRP A 188 8.23 -11.17 12.79
N GLU A 189 7.77 -12.19 13.51
CA GLU A 189 7.82 -13.57 13.02
C GLU A 189 6.91 -13.79 11.82
N ILE A 190 5.70 -13.22 11.83
CA ILE A 190 4.83 -13.29 10.66
C ILE A 190 5.44 -12.56 9.45
N ILE A 191 6.15 -11.44 9.67
CA ILE A 191 6.84 -10.71 8.61
C ILE A 191 7.96 -11.58 8.01
N ARG A 192 8.74 -12.28 8.85
CA ARG A 192 9.75 -13.26 8.43
C ARG A 192 9.12 -14.38 7.58
N ARG A 193 8.02 -14.97 8.04
CA ARG A 193 7.29 -16.02 7.31
C ARG A 193 6.77 -15.54 5.96
N VAL A 194 6.28 -14.31 5.88
CA VAL A 194 5.90 -13.71 4.60
C VAL A 194 7.12 -13.61 3.70
N LYS A 195 8.26 -13.10 4.20
CA LYS A 195 9.49 -12.95 3.40
C LYS A 195 10.01 -14.29 2.87
N GLU A 196 9.89 -15.36 3.61
CA GLU A 196 10.28 -16.71 3.20
C GLU A 196 9.33 -17.32 2.16
N ALA A 197 8.08 -16.85 2.10
CA ALA A 197 7.04 -17.41 1.27
C ALA A 197 6.90 -16.76 -0.12
N VAL A 198 7.49 -15.57 -0.34
CA VAL A 198 7.43 -14.81 -1.60
C VAL A 198 8.81 -14.37 -2.07
N LYS A 199 8.95 -14.17 -3.38
CA LYS A 199 10.18 -13.70 -4.03
C LYS A 199 10.25 -12.17 -4.08
N ILE A 200 9.10 -11.50 -4.17
CA ILE A 200 9.00 -10.05 -4.19
C ILE A 200 9.53 -9.45 -2.87
N PRO A 201 9.96 -8.18 -2.87
CA PRO A 201 10.36 -7.47 -1.66
C PRO A 201 9.26 -7.46 -0.61
N VAL A 202 9.66 -7.63 0.67
CA VAL A 202 8.78 -7.50 1.82
C VAL A 202 9.28 -6.35 2.69
N ILE A 203 8.39 -5.41 2.97
CA ILE A 203 8.63 -4.21 3.77
C ILE A 203 8.00 -4.45 5.15
N GLY A 204 8.83 -4.50 6.19
CA GLY A 204 8.38 -4.69 7.58
C GLY A 204 7.85 -3.37 8.18
N ASN A 205 6.70 -3.47 8.88
CA ASN A 205 6.04 -2.31 9.50
C ASN A 205 5.52 -2.64 10.89
#